data_7eea9b2047fadae9607d45bd519c5929
#
_entry.id   7eea9b2047fadae9607d45bd519c5929
#
_cell.length_a   1.000
_cell.length_b   1.000
_cell.length_c   1.000
_cell.angle_alpha   90.00
_cell.angle_beta   90.00
_cell.angle_gamma   90.00
#
_symmetry.space_group_name_H-M   'P 1'
#
loop_
_entity.id
_entity.type
_entity.pdbx_description
1 polymer ?
#
loop_
_entity_poly.entity_id
_entity_poly.type
_entity_poly.pdbx_seq_one_letter_code
_entity_poly.pdbx_strand_id
1 'polypeptide(L)'
;MSIGKIIGKNEKYLMIKMDEDINENYMKLLADGGSNWIDVRLIDNRPRSVVQNALSHALIRDIARSQLDDPRYIEEVLKYEFYERTGIDFFHSVATVDEARKWISFLIDLMLEFRIPFKKRYAYLFEDSTWFYQACKHRVCAVCGKEHADIHHITAVGNRKRKLVDH
;
A
#
# COMPACT_ATOMS: atom_id res chain seq x y z
N MET A 1 -12.52 -3.45 -2.90
CA MET A 1 -11.51 -4.19 -3.70
C MET A 1 -11.99 -5.63 -3.75
N SER A 2 -12.41 -6.11 -4.92
CA SER A 2 -12.98 -7.46 -5.04
C SER A 2 -11.86 -8.50 -5.08
N ILE A 3 -12.07 -9.62 -4.41
CA ILE A 3 -11.14 -10.74 -4.34
C ILE A 3 -11.67 -11.87 -5.22
N GLY A 4 -10.77 -12.61 -5.86
CA GLY A 4 -11.12 -13.75 -6.67
C GLY A 4 -10.15 -14.91 -6.47
N LYS A 5 -10.63 -16.13 -6.68
CA LYS A 5 -9.83 -17.35 -6.60
C LYS A 5 -9.53 -17.88 -7.99
N ILE A 6 -8.26 -18.23 -8.25
CA ILE A 6 -7.89 -18.92 -9.49
C ILE A 6 -8.48 -20.33 -9.44
N ILE A 7 -9.34 -20.66 -10.40
CA ILE A 7 -10.00 -21.97 -10.55
C ILE A 7 -9.47 -22.76 -11.74
N GLY A 8 -8.74 -22.12 -12.64
CA GLY A 8 -8.08 -22.77 -13.77
C GLY A 8 -7.00 -21.90 -14.37
N LYS A 9 -6.00 -22.52 -14.99
CA LYS A 9 -4.91 -21.83 -15.70
C LYS A 9 -4.36 -22.70 -16.83
N ASN A 10 -3.88 -22.04 -17.89
CA ASN A 10 -2.96 -22.59 -18.86
C ASN A 10 -1.88 -21.52 -19.20
N GLU A 11 -1.07 -21.72 -20.24
CA GLU A 11 0.02 -20.81 -20.57
C GLU A 11 -0.41 -19.38 -20.90
N LYS A 12 -1.67 -19.17 -21.31
CA LYS A 12 -2.16 -17.86 -21.80
C LYS A 12 -3.37 -17.32 -21.05
N TYR A 13 -4.06 -18.17 -20.29
CA TYR A 13 -5.33 -17.81 -19.67
C TYR A 13 -5.34 -18.13 -18.19
N LEU A 14 -5.94 -17.22 -17.40
CA LEU A 14 -6.32 -17.42 -16.01
C LEU A 14 -7.84 -17.39 -15.93
N MET A 15 -8.42 -18.40 -15.30
CA MET A 15 -9.84 -18.42 -14.95
C MET A 15 -9.96 -18.07 -13.47
N ILE A 16 -10.66 -16.98 -13.17
CA ILE A 16 -10.82 -16.46 -11.83
C ILE A 16 -12.30 -16.47 -11.47
N LYS A 17 -12.63 -17.10 -10.34
CA LYS A 17 -13.96 -16.98 -9.73
C LYS A 17 -13.92 -15.80 -8.77
N MET A 18 -14.76 -14.81 -8.99
CA MET A 18 -14.91 -13.66 -8.11
C MET A 18 -15.77 -14.02 -6.89
N ASP A 19 -15.49 -13.40 -5.76
CA ASP A 19 -16.30 -13.57 -4.53
C ASP A 19 -17.58 -12.72 -4.56
N GLU A 20 -17.61 -11.69 -5.42
CA GLU A 20 -18.75 -10.82 -5.64
C GLU A 20 -19.31 -10.98 -7.05
N ASP A 21 -20.59 -10.67 -7.23
CA ASP A 21 -21.22 -10.68 -8.54
C ASP A 21 -20.62 -9.62 -9.46
N ILE A 22 -20.37 -10.01 -10.70
CA ILE A 22 -19.82 -9.08 -11.71
C ILE A 22 -20.92 -8.13 -12.16
N ASN A 23 -20.69 -6.83 -11.98
CA ASN A 23 -21.58 -5.79 -12.48
C ASN A 23 -21.34 -5.57 -13.98
N GLU A 24 -22.12 -6.24 -14.83
CA GLU A 24 -21.99 -6.15 -16.30
C GLU A 24 -22.20 -4.74 -16.84
N ASN A 25 -23.10 -3.95 -16.24
CA ASN A 25 -23.37 -2.58 -16.68
C ASN A 25 -22.17 -1.68 -16.42
N TYR A 26 -21.52 -1.86 -15.26
CA TYR A 26 -20.31 -1.13 -14.93
C TYR A 26 -19.15 -1.53 -15.86
N MET A 27 -19.01 -2.81 -16.17
CA MET A 27 -18.00 -3.27 -17.14
C MET A 27 -18.24 -2.67 -18.53
N LYS A 28 -19.50 -2.62 -19.01
CA LYS A 28 -19.83 -1.99 -20.30
C LYS A 28 -19.50 -0.50 -20.30
N LEU A 29 -19.76 0.20 -19.19
CA LEU A 29 -19.45 1.62 -19.04
C LEU A 29 -17.93 1.86 -19.11
N LEU A 30 -17.13 1.05 -18.41
CA LEU A 30 -15.67 1.18 -18.40
C LEU A 30 -15.01 0.82 -19.75
N ALA A 31 -15.62 -0.09 -20.49
CA ALA A 31 -15.11 -0.51 -21.79
C ALA A 31 -15.25 0.57 -22.87
N ASP A 32 -16.22 1.49 -22.71
CA ASP A 32 -16.53 2.57 -23.69
C ASP A 32 -16.56 2.06 -25.14
N GLY A 33 -17.21 0.92 -25.36
CA GLY A 33 -17.27 0.25 -26.67
C GLY A 33 -16.05 -0.56 -27.08
N GLY A 34 -15.01 -0.63 -26.26
CA GLY A 34 -13.79 -1.40 -26.46
C GLY A 34 -13.70 -2.66 -25.58
N SER A 35 -12.48 -3.07 -25.28
CA SER A 35 -12.21 -4.21 -24.38
C SER A 35 -11.96 -3.74 -22.94
N ASN A 36 -12.44 -4.52 -21.98
CA ASN A 36 -12.11 -4.30 -20.57
C ASN A 36 -10.69 -4.81 -20.27
N TRP A 37 -9.89 -3.95 -19.65
CA TRP A 37 -8.58 -4.30 -19.13
C TRP A 37 -8.68 -4.44 -17.63
N ILE A 38 -7.97 -5.42 -17.07
CA ILE A 38 -7.88 -5.66 -15.63
C ILE A 38 -6.42 -5.73 -15.22
N ASP A 39 -6.14 -5.22 -14.04
CA ASP A 39 -4.88 -5.47 -13.34
C ASP A 39 -5.09 -6.57 -12.31
N VAL A 40 -4.25 -7.61 -12.36
CA VAL A 40 -4.37 -8.79 -11.49
C VAL A 40 -3.13 -8.91 -10.64
N ARG A 41 -3.32 -8.82 -9.33
CA ARG A 41 -2.26 -9.02 -8.34
C ARG A 41 -2.49 -10.32 -7.56
N LEU A 42 -1.47 -11.16 -7.51
CA LEU A 42 -1.48 -12.34 -6.65
C LEU A 42 -1.24 -11.96 -5.20
N ILE A 43 -2.07 -12.47 -4.30
CA ILE A 43 -1.92 -12.31 -2.86
C ILE A 43 -0.86 -13.30 -2.36
N ASP A 44 0.12 -12.80 -1.63
CA ASP A 44 1.17 -13.64 -1.04
C ASP A 44 0.76 -14.10 0.36
N ASN A 45 0.29 -15.34 0.45
CA ASN A 45 -0.18 -15.95 1.70
C ASN A 45 0.94 -16.60 2.53
N ARG A 46 2.21 -16.47 2.13
CA ARG A 46 3.32 -16.96 2.96
C ARG A 46 3.39 -16.18 4.28
N PRO A 47 3.87 -16.79 5.38
CA PRO A 47 4.10 -16.05 6.62
C PRO A 47 5.01 -14.83 6.38
N ARG A 48 4.73 -13.72 7.08
CA ARG A 48 5.53 -12.51 6.96
C ARG A 48 7.01 -12.76 7.20
N SER A 49 7.87 -12.01 6.54
CA SER A 49 9.31 -12.12 6.72
C SER A 49 9.78 -11.54 8.06
N VAL A 50 10.95 -11.99 8.53
CA VAL A 50 11.62 -11.43 9.72
C VAL A 50 11.90 -9.93 9.52
N VAL A 51 12.27 -9.53 8.31
CA VAL A 51 12.53 -8.11 7.96
C VAL A 51 11.26 -7.27 8.08
N GLN A 52 10.13 -7.74 7.56
CA GLN A 52 8.83 -7.06 7.70
C GLN A 52 8.44 -6.92 9.16
N ASN A 53 8.62 -7.96 9.97
CA ASN A 53 8.35 -7.91 11.39
C ASN A 53 9.23 -6.87 12.11
N ALA A 54 10.53 -6.91 11.89
CA ALA A 54 11.48 -5.98 12.49
C ALA A 54 11.20 -4.52 12.11
N LEU A 55 10.85 -4.27 10.82
CA LEU A 55 10.48 -2.96 10.32
C LEU A 55 9.19 -2.46 10.99
N SER A 56 8.15 -3.28 11.05
CA SER A 56 6.89 -2.93 11.71
C SER A 56 7.12 -2.44 13.14
N HIS A 57 7.80 -3.23 13.96
CA HIS A 57 8.09 -2.84 15.35
C HIS A 57 9.03 -1.62 15.46
N ALA A 58 9.89 -1.38 14.48
CA ALA A 58 10.74 -0.20 14.46
C ALA A 58 9.92 1.07 14.16
N LEU A 59 8.98 1.01 13.22
CA LEU A 59 8.08 2.12 12.90
C LEU A 59 7.14 2.44 14.08
N ILE A 60 6.55 1.42 14.71
CA ILE A 60 5.70 1.60 15.92
C ILE A 60 6.49 2.30 17.03
N ARG A 61 7.74 1.89 17.29
CA ARG A 61 8.57 2.55 18.32
C ARG A 61 8.92 4.00 17.97
N ASP A 62 9.07 4.32 16.69
CA ASP A 62 9.36 5.71 16.29
C ASP A 62 8.10 6.57 16.39
N ILE A 63 6.92 6.03 16.06
CA ILE A 63 5.63 6.69 16.28
C ILE A 63 5.42 6.93 17.80
N ALA A 64 5.57 5.89 18.62
CA ALA A 64 5.40 6.00 20.08
C ALA A 64 6.34 7.05 20.68
N ARG A 65 7.61 7.08 20.25
CA ARG A 65 8.56 8.09 20.70
C ARG A 65 8.12 9.50 20.32
N SER A 66 7.56 9.70 19.14
CA SER A 66 7.08 11.02 18.70
C SER A 66 5.86 11.48 19.51
N GLN A 67 5.06 10.55 20.03
CA GLN A 67 3.91 10.80 20.87
C GLN A 67 4.24 10.83 22.38
N LEU A 68 5.49 10.51 22.75
CA LEU A 68 5.93 10.37 24.15
C LEU A 68 5.11 9.32 24.93
N ASP A 69 4.75 8.22 24.26
CA ASP A 69 3.87 7.19 24.81
C ASP A 69 4.50 5.79 24.74
N ASP A 70 3.87 4.82 25.42
CA ASP A 70 4.33 3.42 25.43
C ASP A 70 4.10 2.74 24.07
N PRO A 71 5.12 2.08 23.50
CA PRO A 71 4.98 1.41 22.21
C PRO A 71 3.89 0.33 22.15
N ARG A 72 3.57 -0.33 23.24
CA ARG A 72 2.52 -1.35 23.28
C ARG A 72 1.15 -0.73 23.19
N TYR A 73 0.93 0.36 23.92
CA TYR A 73 -0.31 1.13 23.84
C TYR A 73 -0.51 1.69 22.43
N ILE A 74 0.52 2.32 21.86
CA ILE A 74 0.47 2.84 20.50
C ILE A 74 0.21 1.73 19.48
N GLU A 75 0.81 0.55 19.63
CA GLU A 75 0.53 -0.59 18.74
C GLU A 75 -0.95 -0.97 18.73
N GLU A 76 -1.61 -1.02 19.87
CA GLU A 76 -3.05 -1.34 19.95
C GLU A 76 -3.92 -0.25 19.31
N VAL A 77 -3.60 1.02 19.56
CA VAL A 77 -4.29 2.16 18.89
C VAL A 77 -4.12 2.09 17.37
N LEU A 78 -2.91 1.81 16.89
CA LEU A 78 -2.63 1.70 15.46
C LEU A 78 -3.33 0.51 14.81
N LYS A 79 -3.47 -0.63 15.51
CA LYS A 79 -4.24 -1.78 15.01
C LYS A 79 -5.71 -1.44 14.87
N TYR A 80 -6.29 -0.75 15.86
CA TYR A 80 -7.65 -0.27 15.76
C TYR A 80 -7.85 0.68 14.58
N GLU A 81 -6.99 1.66 14.41
CA GLU A 81 -7.04 2.62 13.30
C GLU A 81 -6.87 1.91 11.94
N PHE A 82 -6.00 0.91 11.87
CA PHE A 82 -5.82 0.11 10.66
C PHE A 82 -7.08 -0.68 10.32
N TYR A 83 -7.73 -1.29 11.33
CA TYR A 83 -8.99 -1.98 11.14
C TYR A 83 -10.09 -1.03 10.64
N GLU A 84 -10.24 0.13 11.25
CA GLU A 84 -11.23 1.14 10.82
C GLU A 84 -11.03 1.59 9.37
N ARG A 85 -9.77 1.74 8.92
CA ARG A 85 -9.45 2.16 7.54
C ARG A 85 -9.53 1.04 6.50
N THR A 86 -9.30 -0.20 6.89
CA THR A 86 -9.11 -1.31 5.93
C THR A 86 -10.07 -2.48 6.11
N GLY A 87 -10.74 -2.60 7.24
CA GLY A 87 -11.53 -3.77 7.64
C GLY A 87 -10.68 -5.02 7.92
N ILE A 88 -9.35 -4.89 8.08
CA ILE A 88 -8.43 -6.00 8.27
C ILE A 88 -7.95 -6.03 9.72
N ASP A 89 -8.22 -7.12 10.43
CA ASP A 89 -7.60 -7.39 11.73
C ASP A 89 -6.15 -7.82 11.53
N PHE A 90 -5.21 -7.07 12.13
CA PHE A 90 -3.79 -7.35 11.99
C PHE A 90 -3.20 -7.95 13.26
N PHE A 91 -2.65 -9.16 13.13
CA PHE A 91 -1.93 -9.85 14.21
C PHE A 91 -0.53 -10.24 13.76
N HIS A 92 0.49 -9.70 14.43
CA HIS A 92 1.89 -10.01 14.11
C HIS A 92 2.20 -11.51 14.09
N SER A 93 1.56 -12.31 14.94
CA SER A 93 1.86 -13.74 15.06
C SER A 93 1.47 -14.58 13.83
N VAL A 94 0.41 -14.19 13.14
CA VAL A 94 -0.19 -14.97 12.03
C VAL A 94 -0.21 -14.24 10.69
N ALA A 95 0.23 -12.99 10.67
CA ALA A 95 0.18 -12.16 9.45
C ALA A 95 0.94 -12.79 8.28
N THR A 96 0.35 -12.72 7.11
CA THR A 96 0.97 -13.06 5.84
C THR A 96 1.88 -11.94 5.34
N VAL A 97 2.69 -12.23 4.31
CA VAL A 97 3.52 -11.22 3.62
C VAL A 97 2.68 -10.07 3.10
N ASP A 98 1.50 -10.35 2.53
CA ASP A 98 0.63 -9.31 1.96
C ASP A 98 -0.03 -8.46 3.04
N GLU A 99 -0.51 -9.04 4.12
CA GLU A 99 -1.05 -8.31 5.28
C GLU A 99 0.03 -7.44 5.95
N ALA A 100 1.23 -7.99 6.14
CA ALA A 100 2.35 -7.24 6.68
C ALA A 100 2.75 -6.05 5.78
N ARG A 101 2.68 -6.21 4.45
CA ARG A 101 2.92 -5.13 3.50
C ARG A 101 1.87 -4.02 3.63
N LYS A 102 0.59 -4.37 3.71
CA LYS A 102 -0.50 -3.41 3.92
C LYS A 102 -0.34 -2.66 5.24
N TRP A 103 -0.03 -3.39 6.30
CA TRP A 103 0.23 -2.82 7.62
C TRP A 103 1.42 -1.83 7.61
N ILE A 104 2.55 -2.23 7.04
CA ILE A 104 3.73 -1.36 6.93
C ILE A 104 3.42 -0.12 6.08
N SER A 105 2.69 -0.27 4.98
CA SER A 105 2.25 0.85 4.14
C SER A 105 1.39 1.83 4.91
N PHE A 106 0.46 1.34 5.74
CA PHE A 106 -0.35 2.16 6.63
C PHE A 106 0.50 2.93 7.65
N LEU A 107 1.47 2.26 8.30
CA LEU A 107 2.37 2.93 9.25
C LEU A 107 3.19 4.04 8.58
N ILE A 108 3.67 3.80 7.37
CA ILE A 108 4.42 4.79 6.58
C ILE A 108 3.51 5.97 6.23
N ASP A 109 2.30 5.72 5.73
CA ASP A 109 1.33 6.75 5.36
C ASP A 109 1.02 7.65 6.57
N LEU A 110 0.76 7.05 7.72
CA LEU A 110 0.50 7.75 8.98
C LEU A 110 1.71 8.57 9.44
N MET A 111 2.93 8.02 9.37
CA MET A 111 4.13 8.78 9.72
C MET A 111 4.34 10.00 8.82
N LEU A 112 4.04 9.88 7.52
CA LEU A 112 4.10 11.01 6.58
C LEU A 112 3.00 12.04 6.86
N GLU A 113 1.77 11.57 7.14
CA GLU A 113 0.63 12.42 7.49
C GLU A 113 0.91 13.27 8.74
N PHE A 114 1.46 12.66 9.79
CA PHE A 114 1.77 13.34 11.05
C PHE A 114 3.19 13.89 11.13
N ARG A 115 3.92 13.91 10.02
CA ARG A 115 5.29 14.45 9.91
C ARG A 115 6.28 13.85 10.92
N ILE A 116 6.10 12.55 11.21
CA ILE A 116 7.01 11.82 12.09
C ILE A 116 8.29 11.51 11.31
N PRO A 117 9.47 11.92 11.78
CA PRO A 117 10.70 11.80 11.00
C PRO A 117 11.12 10.34 10.80
N PHE A 118 11.43 9.99 9.55
CA PHE A 118 11.99 8.68 9.19
C PHE A 118 13.49 8.64 9.47
N LYS A 119 13.95 7.52 10.02
CA LYS A 119 15.38 7.25 10.10
C LYS A 119 15.92 6.87 8.72
N LYS A 120 17.03 7.48 8.29
CA LYS A 120 17.67 7.23 6.99
C LYS A 120 17.88 5.72 6.69
N ARG A 121 18.12 4.90 7.71
CA ARG A 121 18.28 3.44 7.56
C ARG A 121 17.04 2.71 7.05
N TYR A 122 15.84 3.31 7.13
CA TYR A 122 14.63 2.67 6.61
C TYR A 122 14.52 2.76 5.08
N ALA A 123 15.15 3.75 4.46
CA ALA A 123 15.16 3.89 3.00
C ALA A 123 15.64 2.63 2.26
N TYR A 124 16.56 1.86 2.87
CA TYR A 124 17.05 0.61 2.31
C TYR A 124 16.13 -0.59 2.51
N LEU A 125 15.12 -0.45 3.37
CA LEU A 125 14.12 -1.49 3.65
C LEU A 125 12.87 -1.33 2.80
N PHE A 126 12.74 -0.19 2.15
CA PHE A 126 11.67 0.12 1.22
C PHE A 126 12.10 -0.22 -0.21
N GLU A 127 12.29 -1.48 -0.50
CA GLU A 127 12.58 -1.95 -1.87
C GLU A 127 11.38 -1.75 -2.81
N ASP A 128 10.23 -1.33 -2.28
CA ASP A 128 8.97 -1.24 -3.00
C ASP A 128 8.66 0.17 -3.51
N SER A 129 8.06 0.20 -4.69
CA SER A 129 7.37 1.34 -5.28
C SER A 129 6.41 2.06 -4.29
N THR A 130 5.93 1.36 -3.26
CA THR A 130 5.07 1.87 -2.20
C THR A 130 5.68 3.07 -1.46
N TRP A 131 6.96 3.02 -1.10
CA TRP A 131 7.63 4.17 -0.45
C TRP A 131 7.64 5.40 -1.35
N PHE A 132 8.04 5.24 -2.59
CA PHE A 132 8.08 6.35 -3.55
C PHE A 132 6.70 6.92 -3.80
N TYR A 133 5.69 6.06 -3.93
CA TYR A 133 4.29 6.47 -4.09
C TYR A 133 3.80 7.28 -2.88
N GLN A 134 4.02 6.79 -1.67
CA GLN A 134 3.61 7.47 -0.44
C GLN A 134 4.35 8.80 -0.28
N ALA A 135 5.65 8.85 -0.53
CA ALA A 135 6.43 10.07 -0.48
C ALA A 135 5.91 11.12 -1.50
N CYS A 136 5.57 10.70 -2.71
CA CYS A 136 4.95 11.57 -3.72
C CYS A 136 3.57 12.08 -3.27
N LYS A 137 2.72 11.20 -2.76
CA LYS A 137 1.39 11.53 -2.24
C LYS A 137 1.44 12.64 -1.18
N HIS A 138 2.39 12.55 -0.26
CA HIS A 138 2.58 13.51 0.82
C HIS A 138 3.53 14.67 0.48
N ARG A 139 4.02 14.76 -0.76
CA ARG A 139 4.95 15.81 -1.21
C ARG A 139 6.24 15.88 -0.38
N VAL A 140 6.73 14.71 0.02
CA VAL A 140 7.96 14.54 0.79
C VAL A 140 9.04 13.95 -0.10
N CYS A 141 10.26 14.47 -0.02
CA CYS A 141 11.37 13.89 -0.78
C CYS A 141 11.73 12.50 -0.30
N ALA A 142 11.61 11.51 -1.17
CA ALA A 142 11.90 10.11 -0.83
C ALA A 142 13.35 9.85 -0.41
N VAL A 143 14.29 10.76 -0.74
CA VAL A 143 15.71 10.61 -0.45
C VAL A 143 16.11 11.31 0.86
N CYS A 144 15.67 12.55 1.06
CA CYS A 144 16.11 13.36 2.19
C CYS A 144 15.01 13.69 3.20
N GLY A 145 13.74 13.34 2.93
CA GLY A 145 12.61 13.58 3.81
C GLY A 145 12.15 15.05 3.89
N LYS A 146 12.66 15.94 3.05
CA LYS A 146 12.21 17.34 3.04
C LYS A 146 10.82 17.46 2.46
N GLU A 147 10.00 18.31 3.06
CA GLU A 147 8.66 18.65 2.60
C GLU A 147 8.67 19.48 1.31
N HIS A 148 7.50 19.60 0.69
CA HIS A 148 7.27 20.35 -0.54
C HIS A 148 8.12 19.89 -1.74
N ALA A 149 8.47 18.60 -1.78
CA ALA A 149 9.19 18.03 -2.91
C ALA A 149 8.36 18.12 -4.20
N ASP A 150 9.02 18.48 -5.29
CA ASP A 150 8.41 18.43 -6.61
C ASP A 150 8.30 17.00 -7.10
N ILE A 151 7.16 16.69 -7.76
CA ILE A 151 6.96 15.41 -8.41
C ILE A 151 7.72 15.41 -9.72
N HIS A 152 8.71 14.53 -9.84
CA HIS A 152 9.46 14.33 -11.07
C HIS A 152 8.86 13.18 -11.88
N HIS A 153 8.41 13.47 -13.10
CA HIS A 153 7.96 12.44 -14.03
C HIS A 153 9.15 11.86 -14.79
N ILE A 154 9.38 10.55 -14.66
CA ILE A 154 10.47 9.85 -15.35
C ILE A 154 10.24 9.86 -16.87
N THR A 155 8.98 9.79 -17.29
CA THR A 155 8.59 9.91 -18.70
C THR A 155 8.01 11.29 -18.95
N ALA A 156 8.51 12.01 -19.95
CA ALA A 156 7.98 13.32 -20.32
C ALA A 156 6.48 13.20 -20.61
N VAL A 157 5.66 13.79 -19.74
CA VAL A 157 4.23 13.94 -19.99
C VAL A 157 4.11 15.09 -20.99
N GLY A 158 4.13 14.77 -22.29
CA GLY A 158 3.93 15.77 -23.34
C GLY A 158 2.61 16.54 -23.13
N ASN A 159 2.33 17.52 -24.00
CA ASN A 159 1.13 18.39 -23.98
C ASN A 159 -0.20 17.63 -24.07
N ARG A 160 -0.39 16.55 -23.31
CA ARG A 160 -1.66 15.87 -23.14
C ARG A 160 -2.56 16.78 -22.31
N LYS A 161 -3.70 17.15 -22.91
CA LYS A 161 -4.78 17.84 -22.24
C LYS A 161 -4.96 17.19 -20.86
N ARG A 162 -4.88 17.97 -19.78
CA ARG A 162 -4.86 17.59 -18.36
C ARG A 162 -6.09 16.77 -17.88
N LYS A 163 -6.67 15.96 -18.72
CA LYS A 163 -7.94 15.27 -18.45
C LYS A 163 -7.77 13.82 -18.07
N LEU A 164 -6.73 13.28 -17.69
CA LEU A 164 -6.60 11.88 -17.23
C LEU A 164 -5.17 11.61 -16.70
N VAL A 165 -4.84 12.20 -15.56
CA VAL A 165 -3.84 11.61 -14.67
C VAL A 165 -4.46 11.71 -13.27
N ASP A 166 -5.40 10.81 -13.00
CA ASP A 166 -5.72 10.46 -11.64
C ASP A 166 -4.59 9.54 -11.14
N HIS A 167 -4.02 9.95 -10.04
CA HIS A 167 -2.90 9.32 -9.37
C HIS A 167 -3.35 8.12 -8.55
#